data_fd90412364e78a63764efb96c116358d
#
_entry.id   fd90412364e78a63764efb96c116358d
#
_cell.length_a   1.000
_cell.length_b   1.000
_cell.length_c   1.000
_cell.angle_alpha   90.00
_cell.angle_beta   90.00
_cell.angle_gamma   90.00
#
_symmetry.space_group_name_H-M   'P 1'
#
loop_
_entity.id
_entity.type
_entity.pdbx_description
1 polymer ?
#
loop_
_entity_poly.entity_id
_entity_poly.type
_entity_poly.pdbx_seq_one_letter_code
_entity_poly.pdbx_strand_id
1 'polypeptide(L)'
;MRSVNQSQTRAPRWGTLTLVLTLPLTVACGNTLYAVQANSASSKLEEARELGAEQYAPYEYYFAKEHLQKAQTEAAEADYSDAVDLAETSEEYADKAIRLTREAHRGAGR
;
A
#
# COMPACT_ATOMS: atom_id res chain seq x y z
N MET A 1 -2.98 -61.61 -45.28
CA MET A 1 -3.17 -60.16 -45.08
C MET A 1 -3.76 -59.92 -43.71
N ARG A 2 -2.92 -59.44 -42.81
CA ARG A 2 -3.37 -59.08 -41.43
C ARG A 2 -3.31 -57.58 -41.31
N SER A 3 -4.47 -56.95 -41.18
CA SER A 3 -4.56 -55.53 -40.83
C SER A 3 -4.28 -55.35 -39.35
N VAL A 4 -3.18 -54.65 -39.05
CA VAL A 4 -2.84 -54.30 -37.68
C VAL A 4 -3.62 -53.04 -37.34
N ASN A 5 -4.65 -53.23 -36.48
CA ASN A 5 -5.41 -52.14 -35.93
C ASN A 5 -4.58 -51.45 -34.82
N GLN A 6 -3.90 -50.36 -35.13
CA GLN A 6 -3.27 -49.53 -34.11
C GLN A 6 -4.35 -48.64 -33.45
N SER A 7 -4.85 -49.12 -32.33
CA SER A 7 -5.58 -48.30 -31.39
C SER A 7 -4.64 -47.26 -30.77
N GLN A 8 -4.59 -46.09 -31.36
CA GLN A 8 -3.93 -44.95 -30.73
C GLN A 8 -4.72 -44.56 -29.48
N THR A 9 -4.20 -44.97 -28.35
CA THR A 9 -4.62 -44.43 -27.06
C THR A 9 -4.18 -42.98 -26.98
N ARG A 10 -5.11 -42.08 -27.25
CA ARG A 10 -4.91 -40.65 -26.97
C ARG A 10 -4.87 -40.47 -25.48
N ALA A 11 -3.70 -40.24 -24.93
CA ALA A 11 -3.56 -39.80 -23.55
C ALA A 11 -4.32 -38.47 -23.33
N PRO A 12 -5.07 -38.32 -22.25
CA PRO A 12 -5.79 -37.09 -22.00
C PRO A 12 -4.79 -35.98 -21.67
N ARG A 13 -4.79 -34.92 -22.48
CA ARG A 13 -3.95 -33.73 -22.32
C ARG A 13 -4.43 -32.80 -21.20
N TRP A 14 -4.92 -33.36 -20.12
CA TRP A 14 -5.50 -32.61 -18.99
C TRP A 14 -4.49 -32.30 -17.88
N GLY A 15 -3.24 -32.75 -18.01
CA GLY A 15 -2.21 -32.58 -16.97
C GLY A 15 -1.47 -31.26 -16.98
N THR A 16 -1.59 -30.42 -18.00
CA THR A 16 -0.79 -29.19 -18.12
C THR A 16 -1.52 -27.90 -17.79
N LEU A 17 -2.85 -27.96 -17.53
CA LEU A 17 -3.63 -26.75 -17.23
C LEU A 17 -3.72 -26.44 -15.72
N THR A 18 -3.32 -27.36 -14.86
CA THR A 18 -3.43 -27.21 -13.40
C THR A 18 -2.23 -26.53 -12.76
N LEU A 19 -1.12 -26.37 -13.45
CA LEU A 19 0.12 -25.81 -12.89
C LEU A 19 0.23 -24.28 -13.02
N VAL A 20 -0.63 -23.64 -13.83
CA VAL A 20 -0.53 -22.20 -14.10
C VAL A 20 -1.39 -21.37 -13.13
N LEU A 21 -2.28 -21.99 -12.36
CA LEU A 21 -3.24 -21.28 -11.51
C LEU A 21 -2.78 -21.06 -10.06
N THR A 22 -1.59 -21.55 -9.67
CA THR A 22 -1.16 -21.46 -8.25
C THR A 22 -0.08 -20.40 -7.99
N LEU A 23 0.41 -19.66 -8.99
CA LEU A 23 1.54 -18.74 -8.84
C LEU A 23 1.23 -17.27 -8.49
N PRO A 24 0.03 -16.68 -8.57
CA PRO A 24 -0.11 -15.25 -8.30
C PRO A 24 -0.62 -14.88 -6.91
N LEU A 25 -0.83 -15.83 -5.98
CA LEU A 25 -1.46 -15.50 -4.69
C LEU A 25 -0.51 -14.89 -3.63
N THR A 26 0.79 -14.96 -3.82
CA THR A 26 1.74 -14.50 -2.80
C THR A 26 2.15 -13.04 -2.92
N VAL A 27 1.97 -12.42 -4.08
CA VAL A 27 2.34 -10.99 -4.32
C VAL A 27 1.22 -10.03 -3.93
N ALA A 28 -0.02 -10.52 -3.80
CA ALA A 28 -1.19 -9.66 -3.57
C ALA A 28 -1.28 -9.08 -2.15
N CYS A 29 -0.69 -9.72 -1.12
CA CYS A 29 -0.85 -9.30 0.27
C CYS A 29 -0.08 -8.01 0.60
N GLY A 30 1.15 -7.85 0.13
CA GLY A 30 1.97 -6.68 0.42
C GLY A 30 1.41 -5.40 -0.21
N ASN A 31 1.00 -5.48 -1.47
CA ASN A 31 0.40 -4.35 -2.18
C ASN A 31 -0.92 -3.88 -1.55
N THR A 32 -1.76 -4.81 -1.08
CA THR A 32 -3.04 -4.47 -0.45
C THR A 32 -2.83 -3.75 0.88
N LEU A 33 -1.92 -4.24 1.72
CA LEU A 33 -1.62 -3.60 3.01
C LEU A 33 -1.04 -2.20 2.80
N TYR A 34 -0.08 -2.05 1.91
CA TYR A 34 0.47 -0.75 1.54
C TYR A 34 -0.63 0.21 1.05
N ALA A 35 -1.52 -0.24 0.16
CA ALA A 35 -2.58 0.61 -0.37
C ALA A 35 -3.51 1.13 0.73
N VAL A 36 -3.84 0.31 1.73
CA VAL A 36 -4.64 0.72 2.89
C VAL A 36 -3.90 1.77 3.72
N GLN A 37 -2.64 1.53 4.07
CA GLN A 37 -1.85 2.45 4.89
C GLN A 37 -1.56 3.77 4.17
N ALA A 38 -1.17 3.72 2.90
CA ALA A 38 -0.93 4.92 2.12
C ALA A 38 -2.20 5.77 1.93
N ASN A 39 -3.36 5.14 1.76
CA ASN A 39 -4.63 5.85 1.68
C ASN A 39 -5.00 6.50 3.02
N SER A 40 -4.79 5.81 4.14
CA SER A 40 -5.00 6.36 5.47
C SER A 40 -4.09 7.57 5.73
N ALA A 41 -2.78 7.43 5.49
CA ALA A 41 -1.82 8.52 5.62
C ALA A 41 -2.16 9.73 4.74
N SER A 42 -2.56 9.49 3.49
CA SER A 42 -2.98 10.55 2.57
C SER A 42 -4.21 11.31 3.07
N SER A 43 -5.21 10.58 3.56
CA SER A 43 -6.43 11.18 4.13
C SER A 43 -6.14 12.04 5.36
N LYS A 44 -5.25 11.57 6.25
CA LYS A 44 -4.81 12.30 7.44
C LYS A 44 -4.01 13.56 7.07
N LEU A 45 -3.13 13.46 6.07
CA LEU A 45 -2.38 14.62 5.57
C LEU A 45 -3.30 15.69 4.98
N GLU A 46 -4.33 15.28 4.25
CA GLU A 46 -5.32 16.22 3.72
C GLU A 46 -6.11 16.92 4.87
N GLU A 47 -6.56 16.15 5.87
CA GLU A 47 -7.19 16.72 7.06
C GLU A 47 -6.26 17.71 7.80
N ALA A 48 -4.98 17.33 7.99
CA ALA A 48 -3.98 18.20 8.60
C ALA A 48 -3.82 19.52 7.81
N ARG A 49 -3.77 19.42 6.49
CA ARG A 49 -3.67 20.59 5.59
C ARG A 49 -4.88 21.49 5.70
N GLU A 50 -6.09 20.94 5.68
CA GLU A 50 -7.35 21.70 5.83
C GLU A 50 -7.44 22.44 7.16
N LEU A 51 -6.88 21.87 8.22
CA LEU A 51 -6.79 22.50 9.53
C LEU A 51 -5.70 23.59 9.62
N GLY A 52 -4.82 23.69 8.64
CA GLY A 52 -3.73 24.65 8.62
C GLY A 52 -2.44 24.14 9.29
N ALA A 53 -2.21 22.82 9.30
CA ALA A 53 -1.03 22.22 9.92
C ALA A 53 0.31 22.71 9.31
N GLU A 54 0.31 23.15 8.06
CA GLU A 54 1.47 23.77 7.44
C GLU A 54 1.98 25.00 8.22
N GLN A 55 1.08 25.71 8.88
CA GLN A 55 1.38 26.88 9.70
C GLN A 55 1.57 26.55 11.19
N TYR A 56 0.75 25.68 11.73
CA TYR A 56 0.70 25.44 13.18
C TYR A 56 1.50 24.23 13.67
N ALA A 57 1.78 23.27 12.80
CA ALA A 57 2.57 22.07 13.07
C ALA A 57 3.43 21.69 11.84
N PRO A 58 4.27 22.62 11.33
CA PRO A 58 4.96 22.43 10.05
C PRO A 58 5.91 21.24 10.06
N TYR A 59 6.61 21.00 11.15
CA TYR A 59 7.54 19.87 11.24
C TYR A 59 6.81 18.54 11.06
N GLU A 60 5.77 18.29 11.82
CA GLU A 60 5.00 17.04 11.77
C GLU A 60 4.32 16.86 10.42
N TYR A 61 3.76 17.93 9.86
CA TYR A 61 3.09 17.91 8.56
C TYR A 61 4.06 17.54 7.43
N TYR A 62 5.18 18.23 7.33
CA TYR A 62 6.16 17.98 6.26
C TYR A 62 6.89 16.66 6.46
N PHE A 63 7.16 16.25 7.68
CA PHE A 63 7.72 14.93 7.98
C PHE A 63 6.79 13.81 7.50
N ALA A 64 5.50 13.91 7.80
CA ALA A 64 4.50 12.97 7.32
C ALA A 64 4.44 12.92 5.79
N LYS A 65 4.42 14.09 5.16
CA LYS A 65 4.38 14.21 3.70
C LYS A 65 5.58 13.56 3.01
N GLU A 66 6.78 13.80 3.50
CA GLU A 66 8.01 13.21 2.95
C GLU A 66 8.03 11.69 3.11
N HIS A 67 7.56 11.17 4.25
CA HIS A 67 7.47 9.72 4.48
C HIS A 67 6.45 9.07 3.56
N LEU A 68 5.31 9.70 3.28
CA LEU A 68 4.36 9.18 2.30
C LEU A 68 4.94 9.15 0.88
N GLN A 69 5.68 10.20 0.49
CA GLN A 69 6.34 10.23 -0.82
C GLN A 69 7.39 9.12 -0.94
N LYS A 70 8.16 8.89 0.13
CA LYS A 70 9.13 7.80 0.15
C LYS A 70 8.45 6.44 0.10
N ALA A 71 7.35 6.24 0.84
CA ALA A 71 6.55 5.03 0.77
C ALA A 71 6.07 4.71 -0.65
N GLN A 72 5.67 5.74 -1.40
CA GLN A 72 5.26 5.60 -2.80
C GLN A 72 6.44 5.17 -3.70
N THR A 73 7.64 5.65 -3.41
CA THR A 73 8.85 5.26 -4.14
C THR A 73 9.21 3.79 -3.88
N GLU A 74 9.25 3.37 -2.60
CA GLU A 74 9.52 1.98 -2.24
C GLU A 74 8.48 1.01 -2.82
N ALA A 75 7.20 1.40 -2.81
CA ALA A 75 6.13 0.62 -3.43
C ALA A 75 6.30 0.50 -4.96
N ALA A 76 6.78 1.55 -5.64
CA ALA A 76 7.06 1.51 -7.07
C ALA A 76 8.24 0.56 -7.41
N GLU A 77 9.15 0.36 -6.45
CA GLU A 77 10.26 -0.59 -6.53
C GLU A 77 9.87 -2.00 -6.05
N ALA A 78 8.59 -2.19 -5.71
CA ALA A 78 8.00 -3.42 -5.17
C ALA A 78 8.55 -3.81 -3.77
N ASP A 79 9.16 -2.87 -3.06
CA ASP A 79 9.54 -3.03 -1.66
C ASP A 79 8.36 -2.65 -0.75
N TYR A 80 7.37 -3.55 -0.69
CA TYR A 80 6.15 -3.28 0.06
C TYR A 80 6.33 -3.30 1.58
N SER A 81 7.37 -3.94 2.10
CA SER A 81 7.67 -3.92 3.54
C SER A 81 8.04 -2.53 3.99
N ASP A 82 9.04 -1.95 3.36
CA ASP A 82 9.51 -0.61 3.67
C ASP A 82 8.45 0.44 3.33
N ALA A 83 7.69 0.22 2.25
CA ALA A 83 6.58 1.09 1.88
C ALA A 83 5.47 1.14 2.94
N VAL A 84 5.13 0.01 3.57
CA VAL A 84 4.15 -0.05 4.66
C VAL A 84 4.67 0.70 5.89
N ASP A 85 5.89 0.42 6.34
CA ASP A 85 6.49 1.05 7.51
C ASP A 85 6.57 2.58 7.36
N LEU A 86 6.92 3.05 6.17
CA LEU A 86 6.97 4.47 5.84
C LEU A 86 5.58 5.11 5.79
N ALA A 87 4.57 4.40 5.28
CA ALA A 87 3.20 4.88 5.26
C ALA A 87 2.60 4.95 6.67
N GLU A 88 2.88 3.98 7.54
CA GLU A 88 2.48 4.00 8.95
C GLU A 88 3.13 5.17 9.69
N THR A 89 4.43 5.40 9.48
CA THR A 89 5.13 6.56 10.03
C THR A 89 4.50 7.87 9.56
N SER A 90 4.15 7.97 8.30
CA SER A 90 3.45 9.12 7.75
C SER A 90 2.10 9.36 8.42
N GLU A 91 1.31 8.32 8.61
CA GLU A 91 0.00 8.39 9.28
C GLU A 91 0.15 8.89 10.73
N GLU A 92 1.10 8.34 11.49
CA GLU A 92 1.37 8.75 12.87
C GLU A 92 1.70 10.26 12.96
N TYR A 93 2.60 10.74 12.11
CA TYR A 93 2.97 12.16 12.11
C TYR A 93 1.87 13.07 11.57
N ALA A 94 1.05 12.62 10.64
CA ALA A 94 -0.13 13.36 10.20
C ALA A 94 -1.15 13.52 11.34
N ASP A 95 -1.42 12.46 12.10
CA ASP A 95 -2.27 12.53 13.30
C ASP A 95 -1.71 13.48 14.36
N LYS A 96 -0.39 13.48 14.55
CA LYS A 96 0.28 14.39 15.46
C LYS A 96 0.14 15.85 15.00
N ALA A 97 0.30 16.11 13.69
CA ALA A 97 0.09 17.42 13.10
C ALA A 97 -1.36 17.92 13.31
N ILE A 98 -2.36 17.05 13.09
CA ILE A 98 -3.77 17.35 13.35
C ILE A 98 -3.99 17.76 14.81
N ARG A 99 -3.47 16.95 15.74
CA ARG A 99 -3.63 17.21 17.18
C ARG A 99 -3.01 18.54 17.59
N LEU A 100 -1.76 18.79 17.21
CA LEU A 100 -1.04 20.02 17.55
C LEU A 100 -1.73 21.27 16.96
N THR A 101 -2.22 21.17 15.73
CA THR A 101 -2.95 22.26 15.10
C THR A 101 -4.25 22.57 15.82
N ARG A 102 -5.00 21.53 16.22
CA ARG A 102 -6.23 21.73 17.02
C ARG A 102 -5.94 22.31 18.39
N GLU A 103 -4.83 21.95 19.03
CA GLU A 103 -4.38 22.54 20.30
C GLU A 103 -4.03 24.02 20.12
N ALA A 104 -3.30 24.38 19.05
CA ALA A 104 -2.98 25.76 18.73
C ALA A 104 -4.23 26.62 18.52
N HIS A 105 -5.23 26.11 17.78
CA HIS A 105 -6.49 26.81 17.59
C HIS A 105 -7.26 27.01 18.90
N ARG A 106 -7.28 26.03 19.79
CA ARG A 106 -7.90 26.17 21.12
C ARG A 106 -7.18 27.17 22.00
N GLY A 107 -5.85 27.23 21.91
CA GLY A 107 -5.03 28.20 22.63
C GLY A 107 -5.23 29.64 22.15
N ALA A 108 -5.39 29.83 20.85
CA ALA A 108 -5.59 31.16 20.25
C ALA A 108 -7.00 31.76 20.56
N GLY A 109 -7.99 30.94 20.92
CA GLY A 109 -9.34 31.36 21.27
C GLY A 109 -9.54 31.73 22.74
N ARG A 110 -8.49 31.76 23.54
CA ARG A 110 -8.49 32.20 24.94
C ARG A 110 -7.79 33.54 25.08
#